data_ed15aebbda9d4f21a188f377c45107c0
#
_entry.id   ed15aebbda9d4f21a188f377c45107c0
#
_cell.length_a   1.000
_cell.length_b   1.000
_cell.length_c   1.000
_cell.angle_alpha   90.00
_cell.angle_beta   90.00
_cell.angle_gamma   90.00
#
_symmetry.space_group_name_H-M   'P 1'
#
loop_
_entity.id
_entity.type
_entity.pdbx_description
1 polymer ?
#
loop_
_entity_poly.entity_id
_entity_poly.type
_entity_poly.pdbx_seq_one_letter_code
_entity_poly.pdbx_strand_id
1 'polypeptide(L)'
;MIADYTNLSLPGVIASVLSSCLVAEFTGYWLHRLLHCDKVQFLSRGHLIHHFLVYGPQQSMRSTGYKEATEGRFSIGNLGLEWLAPSAVVLSFCWGIMALFAVPRAYQIVSLCTLLIWPIFMFNYLHDRMHLKTFWMSRVPLLRIWYINARKLHDIHHLQLNNEGRMDANFGIGFFFFDRLFRTIAKRHRTFNWAGYRVAKKRYGLVDPVGHDAPRLQEDSPWKVGGRAKEQTSRAAHEGMPGVTMGVRHE
;
A
#
# COMPACT_ATOMS: atom_id res chain seq x y z
N MET A 1 -39.33 10.65 -20.63
CA MET A 1 -38.16 9.91 -20.06
C MET A 1 -36.93 10.81 -19.80
N ILE A 2 -37.02 12.12 -19.92
CA ILE A 2 -35.93 13.10 -19.69
C ILE A 2 -36.02 13.76 -18.28
N ALA A 3 -37.16 13.59 -17.58
CA ALA A 3 -37.45 14.30 -16.33
C ALA A 3 -36.66 13.87 -15.07
N ASP A 4 -35.94 12.74 -15.11
CA ASP A 4 -35.30 12.18 -13.92
C ASP A 4 -33.86 12.71 -13.60
N TYR A 5 -33.30 13.54 -14.48
CA TYR A 5 -31.93 14.05 -14.31
C TYR A 5 -31.86 15.43 -13.64
N THR A 6 -33.01 16.12 -13.49
CA THR A 6 -33.06 17.55 -13.10
C THR A 6 -33.08 17.81 -11.59
N ASN A 7 -33.21 16.79 -10.74
CA ASN A 7 -33.38 16.95 -9.29
C ASN A 7 -32.18 16.41 -8.45
N LEU A 8 -30.94 16.68 -8.90
CA LEU A 8 -29.77 16.39 -8.07
C LEU A 8 -29.66 17.42 -6.95
N SER A 9 -29.84 16.97 -5.71
CA SER A 9 -29.52 17.79 -4.55
C SER A 9 -28.07 17.59 -4.14
N LEU A 10 -27.40 18.66 -3.74
CA LEU A 10 -25.98 18.57 -3.26
C LEU A 10 -25.83 17.56 -2.12
N PRO A 11 -26.69 17.52 -1.07
CA PRO A 11 -26.61 16.49 -0.04
C PRO A 11 -26.75 15.08 -0.58
N GLY A 12 -27.63 14.84 -1.55
CA GLY A 12 -27.81 13.53 -2.19
C GLY A 12 -26.57 13.09 -2.98
N VAL A 13 -25.93 14.00 -3.71
CA VAL A 13 -24.65 13.72 -4.41
C VAL A 13 -23.54 13.39 -3.41
N ILE A 14 -23.39 14.18 -2.36
CA ILE A 14 -22.39 13.91 -1.30
C ILE A 14 -22.64 12.54 -0.66
N ALA A 15 -23.87 12.23 -0.29
CA ALA A 15 -24.23 10.94 0.29
C ALA A 15 -23.91 9.77 -0.67
N SER A 16 -24.22 9.93 -1.98
CA SER A 16 -23.92 8.93 -3.01
C SER A 16 -22.42 8.70 -3.17
N VAL A 17 -21.62 9.77 -3.18
CA VAL A 17 -20.15 9.68 -3.25
C VAL A 17 -19.59 9.01 -2.01
N LEU A 18 -19.95 9.47 -0.80
CA LEU A 18 -19.39 8.95 0.45
C LEU A 18 -19.76 7.47 0.68
N SER A 19 -21.02 7.10 0.43
CA SER A 19 -21.44 5.70 0.54
C SER A 19 -20.72 4.80 -0.47
N SER A 20 -20.55 5.28 -1.70
CA SER A 20 -19.82 4.54 -2.74
C SER A 20 -18.33 4.40 -2.41
N CYS A 21 -17.67 5.42 -1.88
CA CYS A 21 -16.30 5.33 -1.38
C CYS A 21 -16.20 4.29 -0.25
N LEU A 22 -17.16 4.29 0.69
CA LEU A 22 -17.18 3.30 1.78
C LEU A 22 -17.35 1.87 1.27
N VAL A 23 -18.25 1.64 0.30
CA VAL A 23 -18.43 0.33 -0.35
C VAL A 23 -17.17 -0.07 -1.11
N ALA A 24 -16.53 0.86 -1.82
CA ALA A 24 -15.28 0.60 -2.54
C ALA A 24 -14.13 0.23 -1.59
N GLU A 25 -13.98 0.93 -0.46
CA GLU A 25 -12.99 0.58 0.57
C GLU A 25 -13.27 -0.78 1.21
N PHE A 26 -14.54 -1.10 1.49
CA PHE A 26 -14.95 -2.39 2.02
C PHE A 26 -14.62 -3.54 1.06
N THR A 27 -15.03 -3.41 -0.18
CA THR A 27 -14.76 -4.41 -1.22
C THR A 27 -13.26 -4.52 -1.51
N GLY A 28 -12.55 -3.40 -1.57
CA GLY A 28 -11.10 -3.37 -1.73
C GLY A 28 -10.37 -4.09 -0.61
N TYR A 29 -10.76 -3.87 0.65
CA TYR A 29 -10.22 -4.58 1.81
C TYR A 29 -10.38 -6.11 1.67
N TRP A 30 -11.59 -6.59 1.31
CA TRP A 30 -11.84 -8.03 1.16
C TRP A 30 -11.16 -8.63 -0.06
N LEU A 31 -11.14 -7.91 -1.19
CA LEU A 31 -10.40 -8.33 -2.38
C LEU A 31 -8.91 -8.42 -2.08
N HIS A 32 -8.34 -7.43 -1.40
CA HIS A 32 -6.92 -7.47 -1.01
C HIS A 32 -6.60 -8.67 -0.12
N ARG A 33 -7.44 -8.98 0.86
CA ARG A 33 -7.30 -10.23 1.65
C ARG A 33 -7.41 -11.48 0.78
N LEU A 34 -8.32 -11.51 -0.19
CA LEU A 34 -8.49 -12.62 -1.11
C LEU A 34 -7.26 -12.81 -2.01
N LEU A 35 -6.60 -11.71 -2.41
CA LEU A 35 -5.36 -11.76 -3.21
C LEU A 35 -4.20 -12.41 -2.44
N HIS A 36 -4.23 -12.43 -1.12
CA HIS A 36 -3.29 -13.18 -0.28
C HIS A 36 -3.72 -14.62 0.00
N CYS A 37 -4.82 -15.07 -0.60
CA CYS A 37 -5.33 -16.43 -0.44
C CYS A 37 -4.80 -17.33 -1.56
N ASP A 38 -4.24 -18.47 -1.19
CA ASP A 38 -3.71 -19.48 -2.13
C ASP A 38 -4.80 -20.30 -2.86
N LYS A 39 -6.06 -20.17 -2.43
CA LYS A 39 -7.18 -20.93 -3.02
C LYS A 39 -7.60 -20.42 -4.40
N VAL A 40 -7.29 -19.16 -4.73
CA VAL A 40 -7.69 -18.51 -5.98
C VAL A 40 -6.44 -17.99 -6.70
N GLN A 41 -5.61 -18.91 -7.18
CA GLN A 41 -4.32 -18.58 -7.79
C GLN A 41 -4.41 -17.59 -8.97
N PHE A 42 -5.47 -17.66 -9.77
CA PHE A 42 -5.71 -16.73 -10.87
C PHE A 42 -5.72 -15.26 -10.39
N LEU A 43 -6.39 -14.98 -9.28
CA LEU A 43 -6.43 -13.63 -8.69
C LEU A 43 -5.15 -13.28 -7.95
N SER A 44 -4.59 -14.24 -7.20
CA SER A 44 -3.53 -13.99 -6.22
C SER A 44 -2.15 -13.86 -6.85
N ARG A 45 -1.86 -14.57 -7.95
CA ARG A 45 -0.50 -14.72 -8.47
C ARG A 45 0.19 -13.38 -8.79
N GLY A 46 -0.51 -12.47 -9.48
CA GLY A 46 0.05 -11.15 -9.83
C GLY A 46 0.39 -10.34 -8.58
N HIS A 47 -0.50 -10.38 -7.61
CA HIS A 47 -0.33 -9.67 -6.35
C HIS A 47 0.80 -10.26 -5.49
N LEU A 48 0.95 -11.56 -5.47
CA LEU A 48 2.03 -12.23 -4.75
C LEU A 48 3.40 -12.00 -5.40
N ILE A 49 3.47 -11.91 -6.73
CA ILE A 49 4.67 -11.47 -7.45
C ILE A 49 5.04 -10.04 -7.02
N HIS A 50 4.05 -9.13 -6.96
CA HIS A 50 4.24 -7.77 -6.47
C HIS A 50 4.86 -7.76 -5.05
N HIS A 51 4.35 -8.56 -4.11
CA HIS A 51 4.84 -8.61 -2.74
C HIS A 51 6.20 -9.31 -2.56
N PHE A 52 6.45 -10.39 -3.27
CA PHE A 52 7.59 -11.25 -2.98
C PHE A 52 8.77 -11.08 -3.94
N LEU A 53 8.51 -10.68 -5.17
CA LEU A 53 9.57 -10.55 -6.17
C LEU A 53 9.90 -9.09 -6.48
N VAL A 54 8.88 -8.25 -6.60
CA VAL A 54 9.05 -6.87 -7.05
C VAL A 54 9.36 -5.93 -5.90
N TYR A 55 8.49 -5.92 -4.92
CA TYR A 55 8.64 -5.15 -3.69
C TYR A 55 8.92 -6.09 -2.51
N GLY A 56 9.81 -7.03 -2.73
CA GLY A 56 10.28 -7.97 -1.71
C GLY A 56 10.94 -7.25 -0.54
N PRO A 57 11.30 -7.99 0.52
CA PRO A 57 11.75 -7.41 1.79
C PRO A 57 12.99 -6.53 1.68
N GLN A 58 13.76 -6.68 0.60
CA GLN A 58 14.97 -5.88 0.33
C GLN A 58 14.73 -4.71 -0.62
N GLN A 59 13.56 -4.62 -1.25
CA GLN A 59 13.25 -3.66 -2.31
C GLN A 59 11.85 -3.06 -2.17
N SER A 60 11.39 -2.83 -0.95
CA SER A 60 10.05 -2.29 -0.70
C SER A 60 9.84 -0.88 -1.27
N MET A 61 10.93 -0.16 -1.59
CA MET A 61 10.90 1.21 -2.11
C MET A 61 11.76 1.37 -3.35
N ARG A 62 11.22 1.99 -4.39
CA ARG A 62 11.92 2.26 -5.64
C ARG A 62 11.93 3.76 -5.99
N SER A 63 12.86 4.16 -6.87
CA SER A 63 12.93 5.54 -7.39
C SER A 63 11.91 5.80 -8.51
N THR A 64 11.55 4.77 -9.26
CA THR A 64 10.64 4.85 -10.42
C THR A 64 9.44 3.92 -10.22
N GLY A 65 8.34 4.22 -10.90
CA GLY A 65 7.14 3.38 -10.93
C GLY A 65 7.44 1.99 -11.50
N TYR A 66 6.56 1.07 -11.19
CA TYR A 66 6.71 -0.33 -11.49
C TYR A 66 5.78 -0.77 -12.63
N LYS A 67 6.30 -1.48 -13.62
CA LYS A 67 5.55 -1.98 -14.78
C LYS A 67 5.67 -3.49 -15.01
N GLU A 68 6.66 -4.16 -14.41
CA GLU A 68 7.00 -5.55 -14.78
C GLU A 68 5.93 -6.59 -14.35
N ALA A 69 5.07 -6.31 -13.34
CA ALA A 69 4.00 -7.25 -12.95
C ALA A 69 2.93 -7.43 -14.03
N THR A 70 2.78 -6.41 -14.87
CA THR A 70 1.79 -6.41 -15.95
C THR A 70 2.42 -6.72 -17.32
N GLU A 71 3.74 -6.92 -17.38
CA GLU A 71 4.43 -7.24 -18.61
C GLU A 71 3.94 -8.58 -19.16
N GLY A 72 3.54 -8.56 -20.43
CA GLY A 72 2.95 -9.74 -21.10
C GLY A 72 1.51 -10.07 -20.71
N ARG A 73 0.81 -9.21 -19.94
CA ARG A 73 -0.60 -9.37 -19.57
C ARG A 73 -1.46 -8.28 -20.17
N PHE A 74 -2.72 -8.61 -20.46
CA PHE A 74 -3.70 -7.58 -20.77
C PHE A 74 -4.03 -6.81 -19.46
N SER A 75 -3.69 -5.53 -19.43
CA SER A 75 -3.89 -4.70 -18.26
C SER A 75 -4.19 -3.25 -18.66
N ILE A 76 -4.92 -2.55 -17.79
CA ILE A 76 -5.12 -1.10 -17.85
C ILE A 76 -4.26 -0.50 -16.73
N GLY A 77 -3.10 0.03 -17.08
CA GLY A 77 -2.10 0.39 -16.07
C GLY A 77 -1.59 -0.87 -15.35
N ASN A 78 -1.71 -0.90 -14.03
CA ASN A 78 -1.36 -2.06 -13.19
C ASN A 78 -2.56 -2.97 -12.88
N LEU A 79 -3.75 -2.68 -13.45
CA LEU A 79 -4.95 -3.49 -13.29
C LEU A 79 -5.00 -4.56 -14.38
N GLY A 80 -4.84 -5.81 -14.00
CA GLY A 80 -5.06 -6.95 -14.87
C GLY A 80 -6.52 -7.37 -14.93
N LEU A 81 -6.81 -8.35 -15.79
CA LEU A 81 -8.15 -8.93 -15.94
C LEU A 81 -8.70 -9.48 -14.61
N GLU A 82 -7.82 -9.91 -13.71
CA GLU A 82 -8.17 -10.39 -12.37
C GLU A 82 -8.94 -9.37 -11.54
N TRP A 83 -8.80 -8.07 -11.83
CA TRP A 83 -9.55 -7.00 -11.17
C TRP A 83 -10.87 -6.66 -11.87
N LEU A 84 -10.96 -6.89 -13.19
CA LEU A 84 -12.14 -6.56 -13.98
C LEU A 84 -13.34 -7.42 -13.59
N ALA A 85 -13.15 -8.72 -13.41
CA ALA A 85 -14.24 -9.63 -13.05
C ALA A 85 -14.85 -9.31 -11.67
N PRO A 86 -14.07 -9.19 -10.56
CA PRO A 86 -14.63 -8.75 -9.28
C PRO A 86 -15.28 -7.37 -9.34
N SER A 87 -14.69 -6.42 -10.08
CA SER A 87 -15.26 -5.08 -10.23
C SER A 87 -16.60 -5.10 -10.94
N ALA A 88 -16.73 -5.88 -12.02
CA ALA A 88 -18.00 -6.05 -12.75
C ALA A 88 -19.08 -6.65 -11.83
N VAL A 89 -18.75 -7.64 -11.03
CA VAL A 89 -19.68 -8.26 -10.06
C VAL A 89 -20.14 -7.22 -9.04
N VAL A 90 -19.21 -6.45 -8.44
CA VAL A 90 -19.54 -5.41 -7.45
C VAL A 90 -20.41 -4.32 -8.06
N LEU A 91 -20.04 -3.82 -9.24
CA LEU A 91 -20.83 -2.78 -9.94
C LEU A 91 -22.24 -3.27 -10.27
N SER A 92 -22.38 -4.50 -10.80
CA SER A 92 -23.68 -5.09 -11.14
C SER A 92 -24.54 -5.30 -9.89
N PHE A 93 -23.95 -5.77 -8.80
CA PHE A 93 -24.63 -5.96 -7.53
C PHE A 93 -25.11 -4.63 -6.94
N CYS A 94 -24.25 -3.62 -6.88
CA CYS A 94 -24.61 -2.29 -6.39
C CYS A 94 -25.69 -1.65 -7.27
N TRP A 95 -25.59 -1.78 -8.60
CA TRP A 95 -26.63 -1.30 -9.50
C TRP A 95 -27.97 -2.02 -9.26
N GLY A 96 -27.98 -3.32 -9.12
CA GLY A 96 -29.16 -4.12 -8.82
C GLY A 96 -29.85 -3.68 -7.51
N ILE A 97 -29.04 -3.46 -6.45
CA ILE A 97 -29.57 -2.95 -5.17
C ILE A 97 -30.18 -1.56 -5.35
N MET A 98 -29.49 -0.64 -6.01
CA MET A 98 -30.01 0.72 -6.24
C MET A 98 -31.29 0.71 -7.10
N ALA A 99 -31.37 -0.19 -8.07
CA ALA A 99 -32.58 -0.39 -8.89
C ALA A 99 -33.74 -0.95 -8.05
N LEU A 100 -33.46 -1.94 -7.19
CA LEU A 100 -34.48 -2.52 -6.28
C LEU A 100 -35.07 -1.50 -5.33
N PHE A 101 -34.27 -0.57 -4.81
CA PHE A 101 -34.74 0.50 -3.93
C PHE A 101 -35.19 1.75 -4.67
N ALA A 102 -35.39 1.65 -6.00
CA ALA A 102 -35.85 2.76 -6.85
C ALA A 102 -35.04 4.06 -6.67
N VAL A 103 -33.70 3.94 -6.42
CA VAL A 103 -32.84 5.12 -6.34
C VAL A 103 -32.90 5.88 -7.66
N PRO A 104 -33.07 7.21 -7.68
CA PRO A 104 -33.10 8.00 -8.91
C PRO A 104 -31.87 7.77 -9.77
N ARG A 105 -32.02 7.63 -11.09
CA ARG A 105 -30.97 7.26 -12.04
C ARG A 105 -29.72 8.15 -11.95
N ALA A 106 -29.91 9.44 -11.72
CA ALA A 106 -28.81 10.38 -11.58
C ALA A 106 -27.87 10.00 -10.41
N TYR A 107 -28.41 9.60 -9.25
CA TYR A 107 -27.60 9.12 -8.12
C TYR A 107 -27.00 7.74 -8.37
N GLN A 108 -27.68 6.86 -9.12
CA GLN A 108 -27.08 5.59 -9.55
C GLN A 108 -25.83 5.84 -10.38
N ILE A 109 -25.88 6.77 -11.34
CA ILE A 109 -24.73 7.14 -12.19
C ILE A 109 -23.60 7.70 -11.33
N VAL A 110 -23.85 8.63 -10.43
CA VAL A 110 -22.87 9.20 -9.51
C VAL A 110 -22.19 8.07 -8.69
N SER A 111 -23.01 7.18 -8.14
CA SER A 111 -22.52 6.04 -7.34
C SER A 111 -21.66 5.09 -8.14
N LEU A 112 -22.11 4.67 -9.33
CA LEU A 112 -21.35 3.74 -10.18
C LEU A 112 -20.06 4.36 -10.71
N CYS A 113 -20.08 5.63 -11.10
CA CYS A 113 -18.85 6.35 -11.47
C CYS A 113 -17.86 6.42 -10.29
N THR A 114 -18.36 6.69 -9.09
CA THR A 114 -17.52 6.72 -7.89
C THR A 114 -16.95 5.34 -7.57
N LEU A 115 -17.77 4.29 -7.62
CA LEU A 115 -17.37 2.90 -7.42
C LEU A 115 -16.32 2.43 -8.44
N LEU A 116 -16.31 3.01 -9.63
CA LEU A 116 -15.31 2.72 -10.66
C LEU A 116 -14.03 3.53 -10.46
N ILE A 117 -14.15 4.84 -10.27
CA ILE A 117 -13.01 5.77 -10.21
C ILE A 117 -12.22 5.60 -8.92
N TRP A 118 -12.89 5.42 -7.78
CA TRP A 118 -12.25 5.33 -6.48
C TRP A 118 -11.26 4.16 -6.36
N PRO A 119 -11.60 2.92 -6.72
CA PRO A 119 -10.65 1.81 -6.72
C PRO A 119 -9.47 2.03 -7.68
N ILE A 120 -9.70 2.59 -8.86
CA ILE A 120 -8.63 2.92 -9.80
C ILE A 120 -7.64 3.90 -9.16
N PHE A 121 -8.15 4.92 -8.45
CA PHE A 121 -7.31 5.88 -7.77
C PHE A 121 -6.58 5.25 -6.58
N MET A 122 -7.28 4.53 -5.70
CA MET A 122 -6.72 4.02 -4.44
C MET A 122 -5.86 2.77 -4.64
N PHE A 123 -6.41 1.75 -5.30
CA PHE A 123 -5.77 0.44 -5.39
C PHE A 123 -4.84 0.28 -6.59
N ASN A 124 -4.90 1.17 -7.57
CA ASN A 124 -3.96 1.18 -8.68
C ASN A 124 -2.98 2.36 -8.54
N TYR A 125 -3.46 3.59 -8.69
CA TYR A 125 -2.56 4.75 -8.73
C TYR A 125 -1.86 5.00 -7.40
N LEU A 126 -2.59 5.14 -6.29
CA LEU A 126 -2.01 5.47 -4.99
C LEU A 126 -1.16 4.31 -4.44
N HIS A 127 -1.64 3.08 -4.59
CA HIS A 127 -0.92 1.87 -4.17
C HIS A 127 0.48 1.80 -4.81
N ASP A 128 0.57 1.95 -6.14
CA ASP A 128 1.86 1.99 -6.84
C ASP A 128 2.76 3.14 -6.33
N ARG A 129 2.17 4.31 -6.05
CA ARG A 129 2.92 5.48 -5.56
C ARG A 129 3.41 5.33 -4.12
N MET A 130 2.84 4.45 -3.32
CA MET A 130 3.32 4.14 -1.97
C MET A 130 4.70 3.45 -1.99
N HIS A 131 5.05 2.78 -3.08
CA HIS A 131 6.36 2.16 -3.26
C HIS A 131 7.44 3.12 -3.80
N LEU A 132 7.11 4.36 -4.10
CA LEU A 132 8.10 5.34 -4.56
C LEU A 132 8.78 6.05 -3.39
N LYS A 133 10.09 6.24 -3.49
CA LYS A 133 10.88 7.03 -2.51
C LYS A 133 10.35 8.46 -2.40
N THR A 134 9.93 9.05 -3.53
CA THR A 134 9.41 10.41 -3.60
C THR A 134 8.07 10.45 -4.30
N PHE A 135 7.10 11.13 -3.69
CA PHE A 135 5.79 11.36 -4.29
C PHE A 135 5.25 12.72 -3.89
N TRP A 136 4.54 13.40 -4.79
CA TRP A 136 4.10 14.78 -4.59
C TRP A 136 3.22 14.99 -3.34
N MET A 137 2.37 14.02 -2.99
CA MET A 137 1.51 14.11 -1.78
C MET A 137 2.30 14.25 -0.48
N SER A 138 3.53 13.73 -0.43
CA SER A 138 4.41 13.92 0.73
C SER A 138 4.91 15.36 0.90
N ARG A 139 4.76 16.20 -0.13
CA ARG A 139 5.16 17.61 -0.15
C ARG A 139 4.01 18.57 0.16
N VAL A 140 2.75 18.13 0.00
CA VAL A 140 1.55 18.94 0.27
C VAL A 140 1.19 18.84 1.75
N PRO A 141 1.20 19.91 2.55
CA PRO A 141 1.06 19.85 4.01
C PRO A 141 -0.20 19.10 4.48
N LEU A 142 -1.36 19.36 3.88
CA LEU A 142 -2.63 18.71 4.24
C LEU A 142 -2.65 17.22 3.94
N LEU A 143 -2.01 16.79 2.84
CA LEU A 143 -1.98 15.38 2.41
C LEU A 143 -0.82 14.61 3.03
N ARG A 144 0.24 15.32 3.44
CA ARG A 144 1.49 14.73 3.92
C ARG A 144 1.29 13.76 5.08
N ILE A 145 0.58 14.18 6.12
CA ILE A 145 0.39 13.37 7.34
C ILE A 145 -0.38 12.11 6.99
N TRP A 146 -1.48 12.25 6.24
CA TRP A 146 -2.28 11.11 5.81
C TRP A 146 -1.47 10.16 4.93
N TYR A 147 -0.81 10.67 3.88
CA TYR A 147 -0.04 9.87 2.93
C TYR A 147 1.12 9.13 3.60
N ILE A 148 1.90 9.80 4.46
CA ILE A 148 3.02 9.16 5.16
C ILE A 148 2.53 8.05 6.10
N ASN A 149 1.42 8.26 6.80
CA ASN A 149 0.83 7.22 7.66
C ASN A 149 0.30 6.04 6.83
N ALA A 150 -0.40 6.31 5.73
CA ALA A 150 -0.90 5.27 4.84
C ALA A 150 0.26 4.46 4.26
N ARG A 151 1.30 5.11 3.75
CA ARG A 151 2.51 4.46 3.24
C ARG A 151 3.21 3.62 4.30
N LYS A 152 3.35 4.11 5.53
CA LYS A 152 3.92 3.34 6.65
C LYS A 152 3.13 2.06 6.93
N LEU A 153 1.80 2.15 6.97
CA LEU A 153 0.96 0.98 7.21
C LEU A 153 1.04 -0.02 6.05
N HIS A 154 1.13 0.47 4.83
CA HIS A 154 1.31 -0.35 3.64
C HIS A 154 2.70 -1.03 3.61
N ASP A 155 3.76 -0.33 4.01
CA ASP A 155 5.11 -0.91 4.14
C ASP A 155 5.12 -2.02 5.21
N ILE A 156 4.43 -1.82 6.34
CA ILE A 156 4.23 -2.88 7.35
C ILE A 156 3.49 -4.08 6.72
N HIS A 157 2.48 -3.86 5.89
CA HIS A 157 1.76 -4.92 5.18
C HIS A 157 2.70 -5.78 4.34
N HIS A 158 3.60 -5.17 3.56
CA HIS A 158 4.59 -5.88 2.75
C HIS A 158 5.60 -6.70 3.56
N LEU A 159 5.89 -6.28 4.80
CA LEU A 159 6.93 -6.88 5.63
C LEU A 159 6.38 -7.84 6.70
N GLN A 160 5.05 -7.86 6.93
CA GLN A 160 4.46 -8.66 8.00
C GLN A 160 3.91 -9.98 7.49
N LEU A 161 4.72 -11.02 7.61
CA LEU A 161 4.38 -12.41 7.30
C LEU A 161 4.22 -13.22 8.59
N ASN A 162 3.23 -14.11 8.60
CA ASN A 162 3.13 -15.16 9.62
C ASN A 162 4.01 -16.37 9.27
N ASN A 163 4.05 -17.39 10.16
CA ASN A 163 4.86 -18.59 9.95
C ASN A 163 4.39 -19.45 8.77
N GLU A 164 3.16 -19.26 8.33
CA GLU A 164 2.58 -19.93 7.18
C GLU A 164 2.89 -19.20 5.86
N GLY A 165 3.64 -18.09 5.91
CA GLY A 165 3.96 -17.28 4.75
C GLY A 165 2.79 -16.49 4.19
N ARG A 166 1.83 -16.09 5.05
CA ARG A 166 0.69 -15.26 4.68
C ARG A 166 0.81 -13.90 5.31
N MET A 167 0.39 -12.87 4.60
CA MET A 167 0.21 -11.54 5.17
C MET A 167 -1.08 -11.51 5.98
N ASP A 168 -1.03 -10.90 7.16
CA ASP A 168 -2.11 -10.93 8.14
C ASP A 168 -2.56 -9.56 8.64
N ALA A 169 -1.98 -8.48 8.09
CA ALA A 169 -2.26 -7.13 8.55
C ALA A 169 -2.30 -6.08 7.44
N ASN A 170 -3.03 -4.99 7.70
CA ASN A 170 -3.03 -3.74 6.92
C ASN A 170 -3.45 -3.94 5.45
N PHE A 171 -4.63 -4.51 5.23
CA PHE A 171 -5.16 -4.77 3.88
C PHE A 171 -5.77 -3.53 3.22
N GLY A 172 -6.03 -2.45 3.95
CA GLY A 172 -6.42 -1.16 3.40
C GLY A 172 -5.26 -0.51 2.64
N ILE A 173 -5.55 0.37 1.69
CA ILE A 173 -4.52 1.10 0.95
C ILE A 173 -4.40 2.54 1.45
N GLY A 174 -5.46 3.33 1.42
CA GLY A 174 -5.42 4.72 1.86
C GLY A 174 -6.09 4.96 3.19
N PHE A 175 -7.18 4.25 3.41
CA PHE A 175 -7.97 4.34 4.63
C PHE A 175 -8.04 2.97 5.29
N PHE A 176 -7.39 2.82 6.43
CA PHE A 176 -7.34 1.57 7.18
C PHE A 176 -8.52 1.45 8.18
N PHE A 177 -9.70 1.93 7.77
CA PHE A 177 -10.90 1.87 8.59
C PHE A 177 -11.33 0.43 8.83
N PHE A 178 -11.39 -0.39 7.77
CA PHE A 178 -11.77 -1.79 7.87
C PHE A 178 -10.71 -2.64 8.57
N ASP A 179 -9.42 -2.29 8.46
CA ASP A 179 -8.38 -2.94 9.27
C ASP A 179 -8.58 -2.70 10.76
N ARG A 180 -9.03 -1.50 11.16
CA ARG A 180 -9.37 -1.22 12.56
C ARG A 180 -10.60 -1.99 12.99
N LEU A 181 -11.66 -1.99 12.15
CA LEU A 181 -12.92 -2.67 12.42
C LEU A 181 -12.72 -4.19 12.58
N PHE A 182 -11.96 -4.81 11.67
CA PHE A 182 -11.69 -6.25 11.67
C PHE A 182 -10.42 -6.65 12.44
N ARG A 183 -9.80 -5.71 13.16
CA ARG A 183 -8.62 -5.92 14.01
C ARG A 183 -7.40 -6.48 13.26
N THR A 184 -7.26 -6.14 11.99
CA THR A 184 -6.09 -6.47 11.17
C THR A 184 -5.07 -5.34 11.11
N ILE A 185 -5.24 -4.26 11.88
CA ILE A 185 -4.32 -3.13 11.91
C ILE A 185 -3.04 -3.46 12.68
N ALA A 186 -1.89 -3.34 12.05
CA ALA A 186 -0.57 -3.38 12.67
C ALA A 186 0.12 -2.02 12.52
N LYS A 187 0.54 -1.41 13.62
CA LYS A 187 1.14 -0.06 13.64
C LYS A 187 2.66 -0.07 13.77
N ARG A 188 3.25 -1.23 14.06
CA ARG A 188 4.68 -1.38 14.31
C ARG A 188 5.24 -2.47 13.41
N HIS A 189 6.43 -2.22 12.88
CA HIS A 189 7.21 -3.26 12.22
C HIS A 189 7.58 -4.35 13.22
N ARG A 190 7.41 -5.59 12.81
CA ARG A 190 8.00 -6.76 13.48
C ARG A 190 9.30 -7.14 12.78
N THR A 191 10.15 -7.91 13.43
CA THR A 191 11.29 -8.54 12.76
C THR A 191 10.77 -9.37 11.59
N PHE A 192 11.40 -9.20 10.42
CA PHE A 192 10.96 -9.90 9.20
C PHE A 192 11.05 -11.42 9.38
N ASN A 193 9.98 -12.11 9.05
CA ASN A 193 9.88 -13.56 9.19
C ASN A 193 10.44 -14.28 7.96
N TRP A 194 11.74 -14.53 7.95
CA TRP A 194 12.42 -15.25 6.87
C TRP A 194 11.93 -16.69 6.70
N ALA A 195 11.51 -17.37 7.77
CA ALA A 195 10.94 -18.71 7.68
C ALA A 195 9.60 -18.68 6.94
N GLY A 196 8.70 -17.78 7.31
CA GLY A 196 7.44 -17.55 6.60
C GLY A 196 7.65 -17.14 5.14
N TYR A 197 8.65 -16.31 4.86
CA TYR A 197 9.00 -15.91 3.49
C TYR A 197 9.41 -17.11 2.63
N ARG A 198 10.26 -18.01 3.13
CA ARG A 198 10.64 -19.24 2.42
C ARG A 198 9.43 -20.16 2.17
N VAL A 199 8.53 -20.27 3.15
CA VAL A 199 7.27 -21.04 2.99
C VAL A 199 6.40 -20.42 1.90
N ALA A 200 6.25 -19.10 1.89
CA ALA A 200 5.49 -18.39 0.85
C ALA A 200 6.10 -18.61 -0.54
N LYS A 201 7.39 -18.42 -0.71
CA LYS A 201 8.08 -18.65 -1.99
C LYS A 201 7.86 -20.06 -2.51
N LYS A 202 8.02 -21.08 -1.66
CA LYS A 202 7.79 -22.48 -2.04
C LYS A 202 6.33 -22.73 -2.42
N ARG A 203 5.37 -22.23 -1.62
CA ARG A 203 3.93 -22.42 -1.85
C ARG A 203 3.47 -21.82 -3.17
N TYR A 204 3.95 -20.64 -3.52
CA TYR A 204 3.53 -19.93 -4.71
C TYR A 204 4.42 -20.19 -5.93
N GLY A 205 5.40 -21.10 -5.82
CA GLY A 205 6.32 -21.42 -6.92
C GLY A 205 7.13 -20.23 -7.41
N LEU A 206 7.44 -19.30 -6.51
CA LEU A 206 8.21 -18.10 -6.84
C LEU A 206 9.71 -18.43 -6.79
N VAL A 207 10.33 -18.50 -7.95
CA VAL A 207 11.78 -18.70 -8.06
C VAL A 207 12.45 -17.33 -8.12
N ASP A 208 13.52 -17.12 -7.35
CA ASP A 208 14.31 -15.89 -7.47
C ASP A 208 14.97 -15.85 -8.84
N PRO A 209 14.85 -14.77 -9.58
CA PRO A 209 15.44 -14.66 -10.91
C PRO A 209 16.98 -14.69 -10.88
N VAL A 210 17.65 -14.49 -9.76
CA VAL A 210 19.12 -14.66 -9.58
C VAL A 210 19.43 -14.79 -8.08
N GLY A 211 20.26 -15.76 -7.74
CA GLY A 211 20.70 -16.17 -6.41
C GLY A 211 21.13 -15.09 -5.42
N HIS A 212 20.15 -14.45 -4.80
CA HIS A 212 20.35 -13.57 -3.66
C HIS A 212 19.96 -14.26 -2.35
N ASP A 213 20.72 -15.32 -2.02
CA ASP A 213 20.51 -16.08 -0.78
C ASP A 213 21.11 -15.46 0.48
N ALA A 214 21.63 -14.24 0.43
CA ALA A 214 22.18 -13.58 1.62
C ALA A 214 21.31 -12.40 2.08
N PRO A 215 20.84 -12.40 3.33
CA PRO A 215 20.14 -11.24 3.89
C PRO A 215 21.16 -10.11 4.10
N ARG A 216 21.27 -9.18 3.17
CA ARG A 216 21.80 -7.86 3.51
C ARG A 216 20.75 -7.18 4.38
N LEU A 217 21.08 -7.03 5.65
CA LEU A 217 20.26 -6.27 6.59
C LEU A 217 19.96 -4.92 5.97
N GLN A 218 18.67 -4.61 5.87
CA GLN A 218 18.17 -3.35 5.35
C GLN A 218 18.57 -2.23 6.31
N GLU A 219 19.75 -1.65 6.11
CA GLU A 219 20.21 -0.46 6.87
C GLU A 219 19.43 0.80 6.48
N ASP A 220 18.72 0.78 5.36
CA ASP A 220 18.07 1.95 4.77
C ASP A 220 16.54 1.99 4.95
N SER A 221 15.99 1.44 6.03
CA SER A 221 14.59 1.72 6.34
C SER A 221 14.44 3.20 6.68
N PRO A 222 13.69 4.01 5.89
CA PRO A 222 13.53 5.44 6.13
C PRO A 222 12.89 5.76 7.48
N TRP A 223 12.49 4.76 8.24
CA TRP A 223 11.83 4.85 9.53
C TRP A 223 12.78 4.67 10.74
N LYS A 224 14.08 4.38 10.54
CA LYS A 224 15.09 4.34 11.60
C LYS A 224 15.63 5.72 12.00
N VAL A 225 15.20 6.80 11.36
CA VAL A 225 15.63 8.17 11.69
C VAL A 225 14.82 8.67 12.88
N GLY A 226 15.27 8.35 14.08
CA GLY A 226 14.68 8.88 15.32
C GLY A 226 15.41 8.51 16.60
N GLY A 227 16.37 7.61 16.58
CA GLY A 227 16.98 7.05 17.79
C GLY A 227 18.47 7.28 18.03
N ARG A 228 19.25 7.72 17.04
CA ARG A 228 20.74 7.78 17.20
C ARG A 228 21.40 9.15 17.07
N ALA A 229 20.67 10.20 16.81
CA ALA A 229 21.29 11.52 16.67
C ALA A 229 21.67 12.18 18.03
N LYS A 230 21.28 11.61 19.17
CA LYS A 230 21.62 12.17 20.50
C LYS A 230 22.87 11.54 21.15
N GLU A 231 23.40 10.45 20.64
CA GLU A 231 24.52 9.76 21.29
C GLU A 231 25.89 10.09 20.67
N GLN A 232 25.94 10.61 19.44
CA GLN A 232 27.21 10.98 18.81
C GLN A 232 27.74 12.38 19.16
N THR A 233 26.92 13.30 19.65
CA THR A 233 27.39 14.62 20.07
C THR A 233 28.01 14.64 21.47
N SER A 234 27.81 13.60 22.30
CA SER A 234 28.41 13.50 23.62
C SER A 234 29.83 12.89 23.64
N ARG A 235 30.19 12.14 22.60
CA ARG A 235 31.53 11.48 22.54
C ARG A 235 32.61 12.33 21.89
N ALA A 236 32.27 13.28 21.04
CA ALA A 236 33.23 14.18 20.36
C ALA A 236 33.76 15.30 21.24
N ALA A 237 33.20 15.53 22.45
CA ALA A 237 33.60 16.57 23.36
C ALA A 237 34.67 16.14 24.38
N HIS A 238 35.10 14.86 24.37
CA HIS A 238 36.04 14.33 25.38
C HIS A 238 37.35 13.77 24.84
N GLU A 239 37.63 13.83 23.54
CA GLU A 239 38.90 13.40 22.98
C GLU A 239 39.64 14.55 22.31
N GLY A 240 40.68 15.04 22.98
CA GLY A 240 41.88 15.53 22.36
C GLY A 240 42.06 17.02 22.15
N MET A 241 42.50 17.73 23.17
CA MET A 241 43.44 18.82 22.93
C MET A 241 44.86 18.28 23.05
N PRO A 242 45.67 18.27 22.01
CA PRO A 242 47.13 18.08 22.17
C PRO A 242 47.75 19.43 22.63
N GLY A 243 48.47 19.39 23.74
CA GLY A 243 49.21 20.53 24.28
C GLY A 243 50.28 21.04 23.28
N VAL A 244 50.20 22.33 22.99
CA VAL A 244 51.25 23.07 22.30
C VAL A 244 52.26 23.53 23.37
N THR A 245 53.41 22.87 23.38
CA THR A 245 54.62 23.36 24.09
C THR A 245 55.25 24.49 23.30
N MET A 246 55.19 25.69 23.80
CA MET A 246 56.00 26.84 23.34
C MET A 246 57.48 26.62 23.79
N GLY A 247 58.34 26.37 22.83
CA GLY A 247 59.78 26.45 23.01
C GLY A 247 60.25 27.91 22.98
N VAL A 248 60.71 28.42 24.12
CA VAL A 248 61.43 29.69 24.24
C VAL A 248 62.86 29.44 23.76
N ARG A 249 63.30 30.13 22.68
CA ARG A 249 64.72 30.30 22.39
C ARG A 249 65.17 31.65 22.86
N HIS A 250 66.17 31.62 23.74
CA HIS A 250 67.08 32.73 24.02
C HIS A 250 68.14 32.79 22.92
N GLU A 251 68.29 33.89 22.27
CA GLU A 251 69.46 34.65 21.93
C GLU A 251 69.06 35.97 21.31
#